data_d58a18ccd29bff38b300190805408d96
#
_entry.id   d58a18ccd29bff38b300190805408d96
#
_cell.length_a   1.000
_cell.length_b   1.000
_cell.length_c   1.000
_cell.angle_alpha   90.00
_cell.angle_beta   90.00
_cell.angle_gamma   90.00
#
_symmetry.space_group_name_H-M   'P 1'
#
loop_
_entity.id
_entity.type
_entity.pdbx_description
1 polymer ?
#
loop_
_entity_poly.entity_id
_entity_poly.type
_entity_poly.pdbx_seq_one_letter_code
_entity_poly.pdbx_strand_id
1 'polypeptide(L)'
;MSNFNIKEIQKEKFYRLPKVFFTNPKYTKLSNDAKITWSILRDRLDLSIKNNWIDENGDIFFIYTNEKLKNILNISSPNKLSKIKKELTRADLFSQVRVGLNKPNKLYLKKPEVTKADVYCISQQENDVEQQYSTDVSNSYIQKYDNDTSGNIKMIHHDVSKKYTNDTDYNNTDYIETKYNDTDD
;
A
#
# COMPACT_ATOMS: atom_id res chain seq x y z
N MET A 1 -25.96 7.83 2.42
CA MET A 1 -24.47 7.75 2.40
C MET A 1 -23.93 9.02 3.04
N SER A 2 -23.00 8.93 3.98
CA SER A 2 -22.36 10.07 4.61
C SER A 2 -20.99 10.29 3.98
N ASN A 3 -20.49 11.53 4.02
CA ASN A 3 -19.11 11.84 3.66
C ASN A 3 -18.15 11.31 4.73
N PHE A 4 -16.87 11.13 4.38
CA PHE A 4 -15.84 10.78 5.35
C PHE A 4 -15.76 11.82 6.47
N ASN A 5 -15.66 11.35 7.72
CA ASN A 5 -15.49 12.20 8.89
C ASN A 5 -14.13 11.89 9.54
N ILE A 6 -13.42 12.93 9.95
CA ILE A 6 -12.09 12.80 10.57
C ILE A 6 -12.06 11.87 11.79
N LYS A 7 -13.18 11.76 12.52
CA LYS A 7 -13.32 10.88 13.70
C LYS A 7 -13.50 9.40 13.34
N GLU A 8 -13.83 9.08 12.08
CA GLU A 8 -14.15 7.74 11.61
C GLU A 8 -12.96 7.07 10.91
N ILE A 9 -12.07 7.85 10.29
CA ILE A 9 -10.92 7.36 9.51
C ILE A 9 -10.00 6.42 10.33
N GLN A 10 -9.86 6.65 11.63
CA GLN A 10 -8.95 5.87 12.49
C GLN A 10 -9.40 4.42 12.75
N LYS A 11 -10.63 4.04 12.43
CA LYS A 11 -11.19 2.69 12.69
C LYS A 11 -11.26 1.80 11.45
N GLU A 12 -10.85 2.28 10.29
CA GLU A 12 -10.97 1.55 9.04
C GLU A 12 -9.88 0.49 8.88
N LYS A 13 -10.26 -0.62 8.27
CA LYS A 13 -9.30 -1.69 7.90
C LYS A 13 -9.04 -1.62 6.43
N PHE A 14 -7.76 -1.56 6.05
CA PHE A 14 -7.32 -1.43 4.67
C PHE A 14 -6.44 -2.60 4.24
N TYR A 15 -6.51 -2.93 2.97
CA TYR A 15 -5.46 -3.71 2.33
C TYR A 15 -4.27 -2.80 2.01
N ARG A 16 -3.07 -3.21 2.40
CA ARG A 16 -1.85 -2.43 2.15
C ARG A 16 -1.40 -2.60 0.70
N LEU A 17 -1.45 -1.53 -0.08
CA LEU A 17 -1.01 -1.50 -1.47
C LEU A 17 0.29 -0.68 -1.58
N PRO A 18 1.43 -1.30 -1.94
CA PRO A 18 2.71 -0.59 -2.01
C PRO A 18 2.70 0.53 -3.06
N LYS A 19 3.12 1.73 -2.68
CA LYS A 19 3.25 2.88 -3.60
C LYS A 19 4.19 2.59 -4.77
N VAL A 20 5.22 1.77 -4.57
CA VAL A 20 6.18 1.33 -5.60
C VAL A 20 5.51 0.66 -6.81
N PHE A 21 4.31 0.13 -6.68
CA PHE A 21 3.55 -0.42 -7.81
C PHE A 21 3.09 0.65 -8.82
N PHE A 22 3.19 1.92 -8.46
CA PHE A 22 2.80 3.05 -9.29
C PHE A 22 3.99 3.91 -9.73
N THR A 23 5.16 3.72 -9.12
CA THR A 23 6.37 4.50 -9.40
C THR A 23 7.45 3.70 -10.13
N ASN A 24 7.68 2.44 -9.74
CA ASN A 24 8.73 1.63 -10.33
C ASN A 24 8.33 1.06 -11.70
N PRO A 25 9.13 1.27 -12.77
CA PRO A 25 8.85 0.77 -14.13
C PRO A 25 8.63 -0.75 -14.22
N LYS A 26 9.21 -1.52 -13.30
CA LYS A 26 9.00 -2.98 -13.20
C LYS A 26 7.55 -3.33 -12.90
N TYR A 27 6.86 -2.48 -12.11
CA TYR A 27 5.52 -2.76 -11.59
C TYR A 27 4.40 -1.90 -12.17
N THR A 28 4.71 -0.75 -12.77
CA THR A 28 3.70 0.14 -13.38
C THR A 28 2.88 -0.55 -14.47
N LYS A 29 3.49 -1.53 -15.16
CA LYS A 29 2.84 -2.33 -16.22
C LYS A 29 1.86 -3.38 -15.71
N LEU A 30 1.83 -3.65 -14.39
CA LEU A 30 0.85 -4.54 -13.80
C LEU A 30 -0.56 -3.96 -13.93
N SER A 31 -1.52 -4.82 -14.24
CA SER A 31 -2.93 -4.42 -14.16
C SER A 31 -3.34 -4.10 -12.71
N ASN A 32 -4.33 -3.24 -12.54
CA ASN A 32 -4.86 -2.93 -11.21
C ASN A 32 -5.40 -4.19 -10.52
N ASP A 33 -5.98 -5.12 -11.26
CA ASP A 33 -6.38 -6.43 -10.74
C ASP A 33 -5.19 -7.19 -10.13
N ALA A 34 -4.02 -7.18 -10.78
CA ALA A 34 -2.82 -7.84 -10.27
C ALA A 34 -2.28 -7.15 -9.02
N LYS A 35 -2.25 -5.81 -9.00
CA LYS A 35 -1.82 -5.01 -7.84
C LYS A 35 -2.73 -5.25 -6.63
N ILE A 36 -4.05 -5.22 -6.83
CA ILE A 36 -5.04 -5.50 -5.78
C ILE A 36 -4.94 -6.95 -5.31
N THR A 37 -4.76 -7.92 -6.23
CA THR A 37 -4.55 -9.32 -5.89
C THR A 37 -3.35 -9.51 -4.97
N TRP A 38 -2.22 -8.87 -5.28
CA TRP A 38 -1.04 -8.92 -4.43
C TRP A 38 -1.35 -8.40 -3.01
N SER A 39 -2.05 -7.28 -2.90
CA SER A 39 -2.42 -6.66 -1.63
C SER A 39 -3.34 -7.57 -0.79
N ILE A 40 -4.35 -8.18 -1.41
CA ILE A 40 -5.25 -9.14 -0.74
C ILE A 40 -4.48 -10.38 -0.27
N LEU A 41 -3.58 -10.92 -1.10
CA LEU A 41 -2.75 -12.08 -0.73
C LEU A 41 -1.77 -11.72 0.37
N ARG A 42 -1.21 -10.50 0.37
CA ARG A 42 -0.33 -10.00 1.44
C ARG A 42 -1.03 -10.02 2.81
N ASP A 43 -2.27 -9.60 2.86
CA ASP A 43 -3.09 -9.63 4.08
C ASP A 43 -3.33 -11.07 4.58
N ARG A 44 -3.33 -12.05 3.68
CA ARG A 44 -3.52 -13.47 4.02
C ARG A 44 -2.28 -14.18 4.56
N LEU A 45 -1.11 -13.55 4.55
CA LEU A 45 0.11 -14.15 5.12
C LEU A 45 -0.06 -14.48 6.60
N ASP A 46 -0.76 -13.66 7.37
CA ASP A 46 -1.01 -13.91 8.78
C ASP A 46 -1.78 -15.21 9.03
N LEU A 47 -2.71 -15.57 8.12
CA LEU A 47 -3.42 -16.84 8.18
C LEU A 47 -2.50 -18.02 7.83
N SER A 48 -1.57 -17.83 6.91
CA SER A 48 -0.58 -18.86 6.55
C SER A 48 0.35 -19.13 7.72
N ILE A 49 0.78 -18.11 8.43
CA ILE A 49 1.59 -18.24 9.66
C ILE A 49 0.82 -19.00 10.74
N LYS A 50 -0.44 -18.65 10.99
CA LYS A 50 -1.31 -19.36 11.96
C LYS A 50 -1.53 -20.84 11.61
N ASN A 51 -1.49 -21.17 10.32
CA ASN A 51 -1.60 -22.56 9.83
C ASN A 51 -0.25 -23.28 9.77
N ASN A 52 0.84 -22.65 10.21
CA ASN A 52 2.21 -23.17 10.12
C ASN A 52 2.63 -23.53 8.68
N TRP A 53 2.18 -22.75 7.69
CA TRP A 53 2.57 -22.94 6.29
C TRP A 53 3.86 -22.18 6.00
N ILE A 54 4.94 -22.69 6.60
CA ILE A 54 6.30 -22.17 6.51
C ILE A 54 7.17 -23.32 6.00
N ASP A 55 8.05 -23.06 5.05
CA ASP A 55 8.96 -24.07 4.53
C ASP A 55 10.28 -24.12 5.34
N GLU A 56 11.18 -25.01 4.92
CA GLU A 56 12.47 -25.24 5.57
C GLU A 56 13.40 -24.01 5.55
N ASN A 57 13.16 -23.07 4.62
CA ASN A 57 13.90 -21.80 4.54
C ASN A 57 13.27 -20.68 5.35
N GLY A 58 12.13 -20.93 6.01
CA GLY A 58 11.36 -19.92 6.70
C GLY A 58 10.42 -19.12 5.79
N ASP A 59 10.27 -19.50 4.52
CA ASP A 59 9.40 -18.79 3.57
C ASP A 59 7.93 -19.21 3.78
N ILE A 60 7.06 -18.19 3.83
CA ILE A 60 5.62 -18.38 4.03
C ILE A 60 4.96 -18.69 2.68
N PHE A 61 4.17 -19.77 2.65
CA PHE A 61 3.40 -20.14 1.47
C PHE A 61 1.90 -20.25 1.73
N PHE A 62 1.12 -20.29 0.66
CA PHE A 62 -0.32 -20.56 0.69
C PHE A 62 -0.61 -21.92 0.09
N ILE A 63 -1.64 -22.58 0.60
CA ILE A 63 -2.22 -23.79 -0.02
C ILE A 63 -3.64 -23.42 -0.47
N TYR A 64 -3.75 -22.87 -1.68
CA TYR A 64 -5.05 -22.49 -2.25
C TYR A 64 -5.25 -23.14 -3.62
N THR A 65 -6.44 -23.72 -3.81
CA THR A 65 -6.92 -24.10 -5.14
C THR A 65 -7.25 -22.87 -5.97
N ASN A 66 -7.31 -23.02 -7.30
CA ASN A 66 -7.74 -21.91 -8.17
C ASN A 66 -9.16 -21.42 -7.83
N GLU A 67 -10.05 -22.32 -7.43
CA GLU A 67 -11.42 -21.97 -7.00
C GLU A 67 -11.42 -21.14 -5.73
N LYS A 68 -10.63 -21.54 -4.72
CA LYS A 68 -10.49 -20.79 -3.49
C LYS A 68 -9.88 -19.40 -3.74
N LEU A 69 -8.88 -19.32 -4.64
CA LEU A 69 -8.33 -18.02 -5.05
C LEU A 69 -9.36 -17.14 -5.75
N LYS A 70 -10.13 -17.67 -6.68
CA LYS A 70 -11.22 -16.94 -7.34
C LYS A 70 -12.21 -16.35 -6.32
N ASN A 71 -12.61 -17.15 -5.35
CA ASN A 71 -13.53 -16.71 -4.29
C ASN A 71 -12.93 -15.62 -3.42
N ILE A 72 -11.66 -15.78 -2.97
CA ILE A 72 -10.96 -14.79 -2.16
C ILE A 72 -10.81 -13.46 -2.91
N LEU A 73 -10.55 -13.53 -4.22
CA LEU A 73 -10.29 -12.36 -5.07
C LEU A 73 -11.55 -11.82 -5.75
N ASN A 74 -12.70 -12.45 -5.51
CA ASN A 74 -13.97 -12.13 -6.17
C ASN A 74 -13.85 -12.11 -7.72
N ILE A 75 -13.19 -13.14 -8.27
CA ILE A 75 -12.97 -13.29 -9.71
C ILE A 75 -13.77 -14.49 -10.21
N SER A 76 -14.71 -14.27 -11.11
CA SER A 76 -15.52 -15.36 -11.71
C SER A 76 -14.78 -16.10 -12.84
N SER A 77 -13.97 -15.42 -13.64
CA SER A 77 -13.31 -15.99 -14.81
C SER A 77 -11.98 -16.69 -14.48
N PRO A 78 -11.82 -17.99 -14.83
CA PRO A 78 -10.55 -18.70 -14.72
C PRO A 78 -9.41 -18.07 -15.54
N ASN A 79 -9.76 -17.54 -16.72
CA ASN A 79 -8.80 -16.88 -17.61
C ASN A 79 -8.25 -15.59 -16.99
N LYS A 80 -9.09 -14.83 -16.30
CA LYS A 80 -8.68 -13.62 -15.56
C LYS A 80 -7.68 -13.97 -14.45
N LEU A 81 -7.95 -15.00 -13.66
CA LEU A 81 -7.04 -15.47 -12.61
C LEU A 81 -5.70 -15.92 -13.19
N SER A 82 -5.73 -16.70 -14.31
CA SER A 82 -4.52 -17.13 -14.98
C SER A 82 -3.67 -15.97 -15.49
N LYS A 83 -4.30 -14.95 -16.06
CA LYS A 83 -3.63 -13.71 -16.51
C LYS A 83 -2.96 -12.99 -15.34
N ILE A 84 -3.67 -12.78 -14.24
CA ILE A 84 -3.14 -12.13 -13.04
C ILE A 84 -1.91 -12.88 -12.50
N LYS A 85 -2.02 -14.22 -12.37
CA LYS A 85 -0.87 -15.05 -11.92
C LYS A 85 0.35 -14.86 -12.84
N LYS A 86 0.14 -14.84 -14.17
CA LYS A 86 1.22 -14.64 -15.14
C LYS A 86 1.84 -13.25 -14.99
N GLU A 87 1.04 -12.21 -14.81
CA GLU A 87 1.53 -10.83 -14.59
C GLU A 87 2.39 -10.74 -13.33
N LEU A 88 1.90 -11.26 -12.20
CA LEU A 88 2.63 -11.27 -10.94
C LEU A 88 3.92 -12.11 -11.02
N THR A 89 3.88 -13.25 -11.72
CA THR A 89 5.07 -14.09 -11.91
C THR A 89 6.12 -13.38 -12.77
N ARG A 90 5.73 -12.70 -13.85
CA ARG A 90 6.65 -11.92 -14.71
C ARG A 90 7.29 -10.75 -13.98
N ALA A 91 6.57 -10.16 -13.03
CA ALA A 91 7.08 -9.07 -12.19
C ALA A 91 7.91 -9.57 -10.99
N ASP A 92 8.12 -10.89 -10.88
CA ASP A 92 8.80 -11.55 -9.75
C ASP A 92 8.14 -11.28 -8.38
N LEU A 93 6.81 -11.17 -8.37
CA LEU A 93 6.00 -10.94 -7.16
C LEU A 93 5.26 -12.20 -6.69
N PHE A 94 5.27 -13.26 -7.49
CA PHE A 94 4.54 -14.50 -7.21
C PHE A 94 5.25 -15.69 -7.83
N SER A 95 5.28 -16.80 -7.10
CA SER A 95 5.74 -18.07 -7.64
C SER A 95 4.85 -19.22 -7.18
N GLN A 96 4.87 -20.31 -7.95
CA GLN A 96 4.09 -21.52 -7.67
C GLN A 96 4.98 -22.74 -7.80
N VAL A 97 5.04 -23.55 -6.75
CA VAL A 97 5.82 -24.78 -6.70
C VAL A 97 4.87 -25.96 -6.67
N ARG A 98 5.06 -26.89 -7.60
CA ARG A 98 4.31 -28.16 -7.65
C ARG A 98 4.92 -29.15 -6.68
N VAL A 99 4.14 -29.63 -5.70
CA VAL A 99 4.63 -30.52 -4.64
C VAL A 99 4.55 -31.99 -5.05
N GLY A 100 3.74 -32.34 -6.04
CA GLY A 100 3.59 -33.71 -6.54
C GLY A 100 2.23 -34.00 -7.16
N LEU A 101 2.02 -35.25 -7.53
CA LEU A 101 0.74 -35.73 -8.07
C LEU A 101 -0.32 -35.69 -6.95
N ASN A 102 -1.49 -35.13 -7.23
CA ASN A 102 -2.62 -35.04 -6.29
C ASN A 102 -2.35 -34.20 -5.00
N LYS A 103 -1.25 -33.46 -4.93
CA LYS A 103 -0.99 -32.50 -3.85
C LYS A 103 -1.23 -31.06 -4.32
N PRO A 104 -1.82 -30.20 -3.48
CA PRO A 104 -1.98 -28.79 -3.85
C PRO A 104 -0.62 -28.12 -3.98
N ASN A 105 -0.51 -27.17 -4.92
CA ASN A 105 0.72 -26.42 -5.12
C ASN A 105 0.96 -25.46 -3.95
N LYS A 106 2.22 -25.27 -3.60
CA LYS A 106 2.65 -24.18 -2.72
C LYS A 106 2.72 -22.90 -3.54
N LEU A 107 2.09 -21.85 -3.05
CA LEU A 107 2.06 -20.52 -3.69
C LEU A 107 2.83 -19.55 -2.79
N TYR A 108 3.79 -18.84 -3.35
CA TYR A 108 4.61 -17.87 -2.63
C TYR A 108 4.33 -16.46 -3.14
N LEU A 109 4.14 -15.54 -2.22
CA LEU A 109 4.08 -14.11 -2.51
C LEU A 109 5.44 -13.49 -2.20
N LYS A 110 6.01 -12.76 -3.15
CA LYS A 110 7.30 -12.11 -2.97
C LYS A 110 7.13 -10.62 -2.66
N LYS A 111 8.10 -10.07 -1.93
CA LYS A 111 8.14 -8.64 -1.64
C LYS A 111 8.54 -7.86 -2.90
N PRO A 112 7.94 -6.70 -3.17
CA PRO A 112 8.43 -5.82 -4.22
C PRO A 112 9.80 -5.25 -3.86
N GLU A 113 10.67 -5.13 -4.84
CA GLU A 113 11.94 -4.42 -4.71
C GLU A 113 11.67 -2.92 -4.66
N VAL A 114 12.27 -2.24 -3.70
CA VAL A 114 12.19 -0.78 -3.56
C VAL A 114 13.60 -0.21 -3.68
N THR A 115 13.85 0.58 -4.70
CA THR A 115 15.14 1.23 -4.93
C THR A 115 15.17 2.62 -4.30
N LYS A 116 16.38 3.19 -4.15
CA LYS A 116 16.52 4.58 -3.69
C LYS A 116 15.80 5.57 -4.62
N ALA A 117 15.77 5.29 -5.92
CA ALA A 117 15.04 6.11 -6.89
C ALA A 117 13.53 6.04 -6.66
N ASP A 118 12.97 4.88 -6.30
CA ASP A 118 11.55 4.75 -5.98
C ASP A 118 11.18 5.57 -4.75
N VAL A 119 11.99 5.52 -3.70
CA VAL A 119 11.78 6.33 -2.48
C VAL A 119 11.77 7.81 -2.82
N TYR A 120 12.73 8.27 -3.65
CA TYR A 120 12.79 9.66 -4.07
C TYR A 120 11.56 10.07 -4.90
N CYS A 121 11.14 9.26 -5.88
CA CYS A 121 9.95 9.52 -6.67
C CYS A 121 8.67 9.57 -5.83
N ILE A 122 8.54 8.68 -4.85
CA ILE A 122 7.39 8.66 -3.95
C ILE A 122 7.35 9.94 -3.11
N SER A 123 8.49 10.34 -2.54
CA SER A 123 8.59 11.56 -1.73
C SER A 123 8.33 12.82 -2.55
N GLN A 124 8.80 12.87 -3.81
CA GLN A 124 8.49 14.01 -4.69
C GLN A 124 6.99 14.11 -5.00
N GLN A 125 6.33 12.99 -5.33
CA GLN A 125 4.90 12.99 -5.58
C GLN A 125 4.08 13.46 -4.37
N GLU A 126 4.52 13.14 -3.16
CA GLU A 126 3.89 13.62 -1.92
C GLU A 126 4.06 15.15 -1.78
N ASN A 127 5.26 15.67 -2.00
CA ASN A 127 5.54 17.11 -1.92
C ASN A 127 4.83 17.91 -3.03
N ASP A 128 4.76 17.41 -4.27
CA ASP A 128 4.07 18.08 -5.37
C ASP A 128 2.56 18.19 -5.11
N VAL A 129 1.97 17.18 -4.49
CA VAL A 129 0.56 17.20 -4.06
C VAL A 129 0.34 18.29 -3.00
N GLU A 130 1.21 18.40 -1.99
CA GLU A 130 1.09 19.46 -0.96
C GLU A 130 1.24 20.86 -1.55
N GLN A 131 2.17 21.08 -2.50
CA GLN A 131 2.34 22.37 -3.16
C GLN A 131 1.16 22.73 -4.06
N GLN A 132 0.57 21.77 -4.75
CA GLN A 132 -0.59 22.01 -5.61
C GLN A 132 -1.81 22.39 -4.78
N TYR A 133 -2.05 21.75 -3.63
CA TYR A 133 -3.12 22.15 -2.72
C TYR A 133 -2.95 23.56 -2.17
N SER A 134 -1.74 23.98 -1.84
CA SER A 134 -1.48 25.35 -1.32
C SER A 134 -1.68 26.41 -2.39
N THR A 135 -1.39 26.12 -3.67
CA THR A 135 -1.62 27.05 -4.81
C THR A 135 -3.08 27.14 -5.20
N ASP A 136 -3.81 26.03 -5.22
CA ASP A 136 -5.23 25.98 -5.57
C ASP A 136 -6.09 26.69 -4.51
N VAL A 137 -5.74 26.55 -3.23
CA VAL A 137 -6.42 27.25 -2.14
C VAL A 137 -6.18 28.75 -2.24
N SER A 138 -4.94 29.22 -2.49
CA SER A 138 -4.66 30.64 -2.67
C SER A 138 -5.36 31.22 -3.89
N ASN A 139 -5.38 30.52 -5.02
CA ASN A 139 -6.09 30.98 -6.21
C ASN A 139 -7.62 31.02 -6.04
N SER A 140 -8.21 30.10 -5.29
CA SER A 140 -9.64 30.12 -5.02
C SER A 140 -10.06 31.28 -4.13
N TYR A 141 -9.19 31.71 -3.21
CA TYR A 141 -9.42 32.92 -2.40
C TYR A 141 -9.27 34.21 -3.22
N ILE A 142 -8.30 34.30 -4.12
CA ILE A 142 -8.08 35.49 -4.98
C ILE A 142 -9.26 35.67 -5.94
N GLN A 143 -9.77 34.62 -6.60
CA GLN A 143 -10.91 34.73 -7.51
C GLN A 143 -12.23 35.13 -6.81
N LYS A 144 -12.36 34.87 -5.51
CA LYS A 144 -13.56 35.21 -4.76
C LYS A 144 -13.58 36.69 -4.35
N TYR A 145 -12.43 37.34 -4.31
CA TYR A 145 -12.32 38.76 -3.96
C TYR A 145 -12.35 39.72 -5.17
N ASP A 146 -12.03 39.22 -6.39
CA ASP A 146 -12.06 40.04 -7.59
C ASP A 146 -13.50 40.31 -8.13
N ASN A 147 -14.51 39.61 -7.61
CA ASN A 147 -15.91 39.77 -8.06
C ASN A 147 -16.77 40.67 -7.17
N ASP A 148 -16.25 41.16 -6.03
CA ASP A 148 -16.98 42.09 -5.17
C ASP A 148 -16.35 43.49 -5.24
N THR A 149 -17.01 44.34 -5.98
CA THR A 149 -16.77 45.72 -6.28
C THR A 149 -16.51 46.60 -5.04
N SER A 150 -15.46 47.42 -5.18
CA SER A 150 -15.42 48.81 -4.66
C SER A 150 -15.72 49.01 -3.17
N GLY A 151 -14.68 48.95 -2.36
CA GLY A 151 -14.73 49.45 -0.98
C GLY A 151 -13.40 49.14 -0.28
N ASN A 152 -12.73 50.22 0.14
CA ASN A 152 -11.47 50.20 0.91
C ASN A 152 -11.42 49.12 1.98
N ILE A 153 -10.67 48.02 1.71
CA ILE A 153 -10.38 47.02 2.73
C ILE A 153 -8.90 47.13 3.10
N LYS A 154 -8.66 47.57 4.33
CA LYS A 154 -7.37 47.47 4.99
C LYS A 154 -6.95 45.99 5.06
N MET A 155 -5.78 45.67 4.51
CA MET A 155 -5.16 44.38 4.66
C MET A 155 -4.95 44.06 6.14
N ILE A 156 -5.69 43.14 6.67
CA ILE A 156 -5.38 42.49 7.95
C ILE A 156 -4.55 41.26 7.60
N HIS A 157 -3.24 41.35 7.81
CA HIS A 157 -2.35 40.20 7.83
C HIS A 157 -2.74 39.33 9.03
N HIS A 158 -3.53 38.32 8.80
CA HIS A 158 -3.60 37.20 9.74
C HIS A 158 -2.47 36.24 9.40
N ASP A 159 -1.50 36.24 10.31
CA ASP A 159 -0.41 35.25 10.37
C ASP A 159 -1.01 33.86 10.67
N VAL A 160 -1.27 33.07 9.61
CA VAL A 160 -1.70 31.66 9.73
C VAL A 160 -0.48 30.78 9.56
N SER A 161 0.55 31.06 10.33
CA SER A 161 1.63 30.12 10.54
C SER A 161 1.51 29.51 11.93
N LYS A 162 0.58 28.59 12.12
CA LYS A 162 0.70 27.58 13.20
C LYS A 162 -0.33 26.47 13.04
N LYS A 163 0.21 25.24 12.91
CA LYS A 163 -0.40 23.99 13.32
C LYS A 163 -1.42 23.32 12.39
N TYR A 164 -0.92 22.67 11.37
CA TYR A 164 -1.35 21.29 11.09
C TYR A 164 -0.10 20.48 10.76
N THR A 165 0.55 19.95 11.79
CA THR A 165 1.48 18.82 11.64
C THR A 165 0.63 17.60 11.33
N ASN A 166 0.73 17.08 10.12
CA ASN A 166 0.26 15.76 9.78
C ASN A 166 1.15 14.75 10.51
N ASP A 167 0.69 14.29 11.67
CA ASP A 167 1.25 13.13 12.34
C ASP A 167 0.87 11.87 11.58
N THR A 168 1.57 11.57 10.49
CA THR A 168 1.58 10.27 9.82
C THR A 168 2.94 9.57 9.96
N ASP A 169 3.69 9.90 11.00
CA ASP A 169 4.89 9.18 11.39
C ASP A 169 4.55 8.07 12.41
N TYR A 170 3.98 6.97 11.92
CA TYR A 170 4.07 5.69 12.61
C TYR A 170 5.02 4.77 11.84
N ASN A 171 6.30 5.16 11.81
CA ASN A 171 7.39 4.23 11.65
C ASN A 171 7.86 3.80 13.04
N ASN A 172 7.12 2.91 13.66
CA ASN A 172 7.62 2.21 14.84
C ASN A 172 8.19 0.86 14.38
N THR A 173 9.45 0.87 13.95
CA THR A 173 10.30 -0.31 13.89
C THR A 173 11.04 -0.39 15.22
N ASP A 174 10.34 -0.80 16.28
CA ASP A 174 10.98 -1.23 17.51
C ASP A 174 11.66 -2.58 17.25
N TYR A 175 12.95 -2.53 16.92
CA TYR A 175 13.84 -3.65 17.08
C TYR A 175 14.10 -3.84 18.58
N ILE A 176 13.45 -4.82 19.18
CA ILE A 176 13.82 -5.30 20.51
C ILE A 176 15.08 -6.13 20.33
N GLU A 177 16.24 -5.56 20.65
CA GLU A 177 17.46 -6.32 20.93
C GLU A 177 17.25 -7.09 22.24
N THR A 178 16.98 -8.37 22.15
CA THR A 178 17.12 -9.28 23.29
C THR A 178 18.59 -9.57 23.51
N LYS A 179 19.20 -8.90 24.48
CA LYS A 179 20.48 -9.29 25.05
C LYS A 179 20.30 -10.61 25.80
N TYR A 180 20.91 -11.66 25.28
CA TYR A 180 21.18 -12.85 26.05
C TYR A 180 22.24 -12.51 27.09
N ASN A 181 21.90 -12.53 28.37
CA ASN A 181 22.87 -12.58 29.44
C ASN A 181 23.21 -14.06 29.67
N ASP A 182 24.41 -14.44 29.27
CA ASP A 182 25.12 -15.59 29.81
C ASP A 182 25.42 -15.30 31.28
N THR A 183 24.88 -16.08 32.17
CA THR A 183 25.39 -16.22 33.53
C THR A 183 25.59 -17.70 33.77
N ASP A 184 26.89 -18.06 33.76
CA ASP A 184 27.42 -19.26 34.37
C ASP A 184 27.03 -19.30 35.87
N ASP A 185 26.49 -20.46 36.31
CA ASP A 185 26.88 -21.19 37.53
C ASP A 185 26.13 -22.54 37.57
#